data_e09923b85d0cca8527aea1e0a4b0c26b
#
_entry.id   e09923b85d0cca8527aea1e0a4b0c26b
#
_cell.length_a   1.000
_cell.length_b   1.000
_cell.length_c   1.000
_cell.angle_alpha   90.00
_cell.angle_beta   90.00
_cell.angle_gamma   90.00
#
_symmetry.space_group_name_H-M   'P 1'
#
loop_
_entity.id
_entity.type
_entity.pdbx_description
1 polymer ?
#
loop_
_entity_poly.entity_id
_entity_poly.type
_entity_poly.pdbx_seq_one_letter_code
_entity_poly.pdbx_strand_id
1 'polypeptide(L)'
;MEQKINNSSKGGGREGATLSDRLNRLAPSATLAMSQRSSELKAQGVDVINMSVGEPDFNTPDHIKAAAIKAVEDNWSRYSPVPGYPELKTAIVNKLKNENGLDYAPSQILCSNGAKQSVCNTIMALVNAGDEVIIPAPYWVSYPQMVLLAEGTPVFVEATIEQDFKITPAQLEAAITPKTRALILCSPSNPTGSVYSKAELEALKNVLLKYPNVIVVADEIYEHINYVGEHASMAQFPDIKERVVIINGVSKAYAMTGWRIGFIAAPDWIVKGCNKLQGQYTSGPCSVSQKAAEAAFAGDQQCVEDMRQAFERRKNLIVKLAKEIPGLEVNDPQGAFYLFPKCSSFFGKKDGDRVINNSTDLAMYLLEVGHVATVGGDAFGSPECFRMSYATSDENIVEAMKRIKETLARLK
;
A
#
# COMPACT_ATOMS: atom_id res chain seq x y z
N MET A 1 22.19 4.51 -15.05
CA MET A 1 22.40 3.45 -16.08
C MET A 1 21.03 3.17 -16.70
N GLU A 2 20.78 3.67 -17.88
CA GLU A 2 19.55 3.45 -18.62
C GLU A 2 19.40 1.95 -18.93
N GLN A 3 18.44 1.28 -18.30
CA GLN A 3 17.97 -0.01 -18.81
C GLN A 3 17.16 0.25 -20.08
N LYS A 4 17.84 0.12 -21.23
CA LYS A 4 17.19 0.04 -22.53
C LYS A 4 16.22 -1.13 -22.54
N ILE A 5 14.92 -0.81 -22.50
CA ILE A 5 13.88 -1.77 -22.83
C ILE A 5 14.03 -2.11 -24.31
N ASN A 6 14.64 -3.26 -24.59
CA ASN A 6 14.76 -3.79 -25.94
C ASN A 6 13.38 -4.28 -26.41
N ASN A 7 12.67 -3.42 -27.12
CA ASN A 7 11.50 -3.80 -27.91
C ASN A 7 11.96 -4.43 -29.22
N SER A 8 12.18 -5.74 -29.25
CA SER A 8 12.32 -6.50 -30.50
C SER A 8 11.15 -7.48 -30.63
N SER A 9 10.02 -6.98 -31.15
CA SER A 9 8.98 -7.82 -31.73
C SER A 9 9.47 -8.35 -33.07
N LYS A 10 10.13 -9.52 -33.08
CA LYS A 10 10.25 -10.40 -34.26
C LYS A 10 9.63 -11.73 -33.89
N GLY A 11 8.58 -12.11 -34.64
CA GLY A 11 7.94 -13.42 -34.56
C GLY A 11 8.93 -14.55 -34.85
N GLY A 12 9.54 -15.07 -33.80
CA GLY A 12 10.28 -16.32 -33.77
C GLY A 12 9.56 -17.25 -32.81
N GLY A 13 9.30 -18.49 -33.22
CA GLY A 13 8.75 -19.53 -32.37
C GLY A 13 9.57 -19.63 -31.08
N ARG A 14 8.90 -19.86 -29.95
CA ARG A 14 9.56 -20.03 -28.65
C ARG A 14 10.42 -21.31 -28.69
N GLU A 15 11.71 -21.17 -28.59
CA GLU A 15 12.62 -22.30 -28.37
C GLU A 15 12.62 -22.63 -26.87
N GLY A 16 12.07 -23.79 -26.50
CA GLY A 16 12.04 -24.31 -25.14
C GLY A 16 10.84 -23.83 -24.29
N ALA A 17 10.69 -24.40 -23.08
CA ALA A 17 9.68 -24.01 -22.10
C ALA A 17 10.06 -22.68 -21.42
N THR A 18 9.26 -21.63 -21.61
CA THR A 18 9.48 -20.29 -21.05
C THR A 18 8.23 -19.78 -20.33
N LEU A 19 8.43 -18.87 -19.35
CA LEU A 19 7.31 -18.14 -18.74
C LEU A 19 6.64 -17.22 -19.77
N SER A 20 5.42 -16.81 -19.49
CA SER A 20 4.71 -15.83 -20.32
C SER A 20 5.43 -14.48 -20.30
N ASP A 21 5.36 -13.74 -21.42
CA ASP A 21 6.01 -12.43 -21.54
C ASP A 21 5.53 -11.43 -20.48
N ARG A 22 4.25 -11.53 -20.05
CA ARG A 22 3.72 -10.69 -18.98
C ARG A 22 4.41 -10.96 -17.64
N LEU A 23 4.78 -12.21 -17.32
CA LEU A 23 5.50 -12.54 -16.08
C LEU A 23 6.96 -12.10 -16.15
N ASN A 24 7.57 -12.17 -17.32
CA ASN A 24 8.95 -11.73 -17.52
C ASN A 24 9.12 -10.20 -17.37
N ARG A 25 8.03 -9.43 -17.46
CA ARG A 25 8.03 -7.97 -17.22
C ARG A 25 7.96 -7.61 -15.73
N LEU A 26 7.54 -8.55 -14.86
CA LEU A 26 7.33 -8.26 -13.43
C LEU A 26 8.65 -8.34 -12.65
N ALA A 27 8.87 -7.37 -11.77
CA ALA A 27 9.96 -7.41 -10.82
C ALA A 27 9.54 -8.13 -9.52
N PRO A 28 10.48 -8.85 -8.86
CA PRO A 28 10.25 -9.36 -7.51
C PRO A 28 9.95 -8.24 -6.50
N SER A 29 9.21 -8.56 -5.46
CA SER A 29 8.91 -7.57 -4.40
C SER A 29 10.13 -7.29 -3.52
N ALA A 30 10.66 -6.07 -3.58
CA ALA A 30 11.80 -5.64 -2.76
C ALA A 30 11.52 -5.76 -1.25
N THR A 31 10.29 -5.50 -0.81
CA THR A 31 9.89 -5.64 0.60
C THR A 31 9.95 -7.09 1.07
N LEU A 32 9.50 -8.04 0.24
CA LEU A 32 9.58 -9.47 0.58
C LEU A 32 11.02 -9.96 0.57
N ALA A 33 11.83 -9.53 -0.38
CA ALA A 33 13.25 -9.89 -0.45
C ALA A 33 14.01 -9.41 0.80
N MET A 34 13.78 -8.17 1.24
CA MET A 34 14.39 -7.63 2.46
C MET A 34 13.92 -8.38 3.73
N SER A 35 12.63 -8.69 3.80
CA SER A 35 12.07 -9.48 4.91
C SER A 35 12.66 -10.89 4.97
N GLN A 36 12.82 -11.55 3.82
CA GLN A 36 13.46 -12.86 3.73
C GLN A 36 14.92 -12.79 4.19
N ARG A 37 15.69 -11.80 3.70
CA ARG A 37 17.09 -11.61 4.10
C ARG A 37 17.24 -11.35 5.60
N SER A 38 16.34 -10.56 6.17
CA SER A 38 16.25 -10.34 7.62
C SER A 38 16.02 -11.66 8.38
N SER A 39 15.11 -12.51 7.89
CA SER A 39 14.81 -13.81 8.49
C SER A 39 15.99 -14.79 8.40
N GLU A 40 16.73 -14.79 7.29
CA GLU A 40 17.94 -15.60 7.11
C GLU A 40 19.03 -15.22 8.13
N LEU A 41 19.25 -13.91 8.36
CA LEU A 41 20.21 -13.43 9.37
C LEU A 41 19.77 -13.80 10.78
N LYS A 42 18.47 -13.67 11.10
CA LYS A 42 17.93 -14.13 12.39
C LYS A 42 18.15 -15.63 12.62
N ALA A 43 17.95 -16.44 11.59
CA ALA A 43 18.19 -17.89 11.67
C ALA A 43 19.68 -18.23 11.92
N GLN A 44 20.61 -17.33 11.56
CA GLN A 44 22.04 -17.42 11.85
C GLN A 44 22.42 -16.88 13.24
N GLY A 45 21.44 -16.45 14.05
CA GLY A 45 21.65 -15.93 15.40
C GLY A 45 21.94 -14.42 15.46
N VAL A 46 21.81 -13.69 14.35
CA VAL A 46 21.98 -12.23 14.33
C VAL A 46 20.72 -11.55 14.89
N ASP A 47 20.91 -10.65 15.85
CA ASP A 47 19.82 -9.85 16.43
C ASP A 47 19.41 -8.72 15.46
N VAL A 48 18.51 -9.02 14.53
CA VAL A 48 18.00 -8.06 13.53
C VAL A 48 16.67 -7.47 13.97
N ILE A 49 16.58 -6.14 14.02
CA ILE A 49 15.31 -5.42 14.18
C ILE A 49 14.70 -5.19 12.78
N ASN A 50 13.50 -5.75 12.55
CA ASN A 50 12.87 -5.69 11.24
C ASN A 50 11.87 -4.52 11.14
N MET A 51 12.27 -3.45 10.46
CA MET A 51 11.43 -2.30 10.12
C MET A 51 11.05 -2.27 8.61
N SER A 52 11.24 -3.38 7.89
CA SER A 52 10.92 -3.47 6.46
C SER A 52 9.48 -3.89 6.18
N VAL A 53 8.80 -4.53 7.15
CA VAL A 53 7.48 -5.14 6.96
C VAL A 53 6.37 -4.13 7.19
N GLY A 54 5.39 -4.12 6.28
CA GLY A 54 4.20 -3.28 6.39
C GLY A 54 3.03 -4.01 7.06
N GLU A 55 3.18 -4.40 8.32
CA GLU A 55 2.22 -5.18 9.08
C GLU A 55 2.10 -4.66 10.52
N PRO A 56 0.86 -4.45 11.05
CA PRO A 56 0.68 -4.15 12.47
C PRO A 56 1.28 -5.24 13.35
N ASP A 57 1.92 -4.86 14.44
CA ASP A 57 2.50 -5.76 15.45
C ASP A 57 1.50 -6.19 16.54
N PHE A 58 0.26 -5.77 16.41
CA PHE A 58 -0.82 -6.14 17.30
C PHE A 58 -1.44 -7.49 16.91
N ASN A 59 -2.02 -8.16 17.91
CA ASN A 59 -2.88 -9.30 17.64
C ASN A 59 -4.25 -8.85 17.13
N THR A 60 -4.87 -9.68 16.29
CA THR A 60 -6.29 -9.51 15.93
C THR A 60 -7.13 -9.45 17.21
N PRO A 61 -8.05 -8.48 17.37
CA PRO A 61 -8.91 -8.32 18.54
C PRO A 61 -9.71 -9.58 18.90
N ASP A 62 -9.95 -9.81 20.20
CA ASP A 62 -10.52 -11.04 20.71
C ASP A 62 -11.95 -11.32 20.21
N HIS A 63 -12.79 -10.28 20.09
CA HIS A 63 -14.15 -10.43 19.56
C HIS A 63 -14.15 -10.92 18.09
N ILE A 64 -13.16 -10.51 17.31
CA ILE A 64 -12.99 -10.93 15.91
C ILE A 64 -12.54 -12.39 15.86
N LYS A 65 -11.58 -12.78 16.71
CA LYS A 65 -11.13 -14.18 16.84
C LYS A 65 -12.27 -15.09 17.28
N ALA A 66 -13.08 -14.64 18.25
CA ALA A 66 -14.25 -15.39 18.72
C ALA A 66 -15.27 -15.63 17.59
N ALA A 67 -15.53 -14.62 16.74
CA ALA A 67 -16.40 -14.78 15.58
C ALA A 67 -15.85 -15.80 14.57
N ALA A 68 -14.53 -15.84 14.36
CA ALA A 68 -13.91 -16.83 13.51
C ALA A 68 -14.02 -18.25 14.07
N ILE A 69 -13.77 -18.43 15.38
CA ILE A 69 -13.92 -19.72 16.07
C ILE A 69 -15.36 -20.22 15.92
N LYS A 70 -16.33 -19.34 16.21
CA LYS A 70 -17.76 -19.68 16.03
C LYS A 70 -18.07 -20.05 14.58
N ALA A 71 -17.50 -19.36 13.59
CA ALA A 71 -17.71 -19.70 12.19
C ALA A 71 -17.18 -21.10 11.83
N VAL A 72 -16.06 -21.53 12.44
CA VAL A 72 -15.55 -22.90 12.29
C VAL A 72 -16.52 -23.90 12.92
N GLU A 73 -17.00 -23.65 14.13
CA GLU A 73 -17.95 -24.49 14.86
C GLU A 73 -19.30 -24.60 14.13
N ASP A 74 -19.77 -23.50 13.55
CA ASP A 74 -21.00 -23.44 12.74
C ASP A 74 -20.85 -24.02 11.32
N ASN A 75 -19.68 -24.57 10.98
CA ASN A 75 -19.40 -25.21 9.70
C ASN A 75 -19.49 -24.25 8.48
N TRP A 76 -19.01 -23.00 8.61
CA TRP A 76 -18.82 -22.09 7.48
C TRP A 76 -17.64 -22.53 6.60
N SER A 77 -17.75 -23.73 6.00
CA SER A 77 -16.67 -24.40 5.27
C SER A 77 -16.97 -24.64 3.79
N ARG A 78 -18.10 -24.11 3.29
CA ARG A 78 -18.52 -24.27 1.89
C ARG A 78 -18.16 -23.03 1.08
N TYR A 79 -18.22 -23.14 -0.25
CA TYR A 79 -18.03 -21.99 -1.13
C TYR A 79 -18.99 -20.85 -0.79
N SER A 80 -18.43 -19.66 -0.62
CA SER A 80 -19.22 -18.44 -0.51
C SER A 80 -19.61 -17.91 -1.89
N PRO A 81 -20.60 -16.99 -1.98
CA PRO A 81 -20.80 -16.20 -3.17
C PRO A 81 -19.49 -15.47 -3.56
N VAL A 82 -19.19 -15.37 -4.85
CA VAL A 82 -17.96 -14.71 -5.34
C VAL A 82 -17.77 -13.30 -4.76
N PRO A 83 -18.82 -12.42 -4.71
CA PRO A 83 -18.65 -11.06 -4.17
C PRO A 83 -18.63 -10.99 -2.64
N GLY A 84 -18.69 -12.12 -1.94
CA GLY A 84 -18.78 -12.19 -0.48
C GLY A 84 -20.20 -12.40 0.05
N TYR A 85 -20.29 -12.74 1.33
CA TYR A 85 -21.56 -12.95 1.99
C TYR A 85 -22.38 -11.65 2.10
N PRO A 86 -23.73 -11.74 2.02
CA PRO A 86 -24.59 -10.56 2.14
C PRO A 86 -24.40 -9.81 3.45
N GLU A 87 -24.19 -10.52 4.56
CA GLU A 87 -24.00 -9.96 5.89
C GLU A 87 -22.72 -9.11 5.96
N LEU A 88 -21.59 -9.61 5.45
CA LEU A 88 -20.34 -8.87 5.37
C LEU A 88 -20.51 -7.61 4.49
N LYS A 89 -21.16 -7.73 3.34
CA LYS A 89 -21.41 -6.60 2.44
C LYS A 89 -22.28 -5.53 3.10
N THR A 90 -23.27 -5.95 3.89
CA THR A 90 -24.11 -5.03 4.68
C THR A 90 -23.30 -4.33 5.77
N ALA A 91 -22.42 -5.05 6.47
CA ALA A 91 -21.52 -4.44 7.47
C ALA A 91 -20.60 -3.40 6.83
N ILE A 92 -20.04 -3.68 5.65
CA ILE A 92 -19.21 -2.73 4.88
C ILE A 92 -20.02 -1.49 4.46
N VAL A 93 -21.24 -1.66 3.95
CA VAL A 93 -22.12 -0.54 3.57
C VAL A 93 -22.43 0.34 4.79
N ASN A 94 -22.75 -0.26 5.93
CA ASN A 94 -23.01 0.47 7.16
C ASN A 94 -21.77 1.24 7.63
N LYS A 95 -20.58 0.63 7.56
CA LYS A 95 -19.30 1.28 7.87
C LYS A 95 -19.09 2.51 6.96
N LEU A 96 -19.23 2.35 5.64
CA LEU A 96 -19.04 3.45 4.68
C LEU A 96 -20.03 4.59 4.92
N LYS A 97 -21.28 4.28 5.30
CA LYS A 97 -22.29 5.28 5.63
C LYS A 97 -21.97 6.01 6.92
N ASN A 98 -21.67 5.28 7.97
CA ASN A 98 -21.55 5.84 9.32
C ASN A 98 -20.21 6.57 9.55
N GLU A 99 -19.12 6.06 8.99
CA GLU A 99 -17.79 6.60 9.20
C GLU A 99 -17.34 7.55 8.07
N ASN A 100 -17.72 7.27 6.82
CA ASN A 100 -17.26 8.05 5.66
C ASN A 100 -18.35 8.95 5.05
N GLY A 101 -19.61 8.86 5.51
CA GLY A 101 -20.74 9.60 4.94
C GLY A 101 -21.07 9.19 3.49
N LEU A 102 -20.76 7.95 3.11
CA LEU A 102 -20.90 7.44 1.76
C LEU A 102 -22.03 6.42 1.65
N ASP A 103 -23.00 6.69 0.78
CA ASP A 103 -24.09 5.77 0.48
C ASP A 103 -23.70 4.84 -0.67
N TYR A 104 -23.68 3.53 -0.41
CA TYR A 104 -23.50 2.45 -1.38
C TYR A 104 -24.58 1.39 -1.16
N ALA A 105 -24.97 0.70 -2.24
CA ALA A 105 -25.79 -0.50 -2.16
C ALA A 105 -24.90 -1.74 -1.98
N PRO A 106 -25.39 -2.85 -1.38
CA PRO A 106 -24.63 -4.09 -1.31
C PRO A 106 -24.20 -4.65 -2.69
N SER A 107 -24.88 -4.33 -3.78
CA SER A 107 -24.47 -4.68 -5.15
C SER A 107 -23.18 -3.97 -5.59
N GLN A 108 -22.87 -2.85 -4.96
CA GLN A 108 -21.69 -2.01 -5.24
C GLN A 108 -20.47 -2.42 -4.41
N ILE A 109 -20.54 -3.52 -3.65
CA ILE A 109 -19.45 -4.08 -2.84
C ILE A 109 -19.01 -5.43 -3.41
N LEU A 110 -17.69 -5.60 -3.55
CA LEU A 110 -17.06 -6.88 -3.85
C LEU A 110 -15.94 -7.14 -2.85
N CYS A 111 -16.07 -8.22 -2.07
CA CYS A 111 -15.03 -8.68 -1.14
C CYS A 111 -13.99 -9.53 -1.89
N SER A 112 -12.70 -9.37 -1.54
CA SER A 112 -11.56 -10.00 -2.20
C SER A 112 -10.56 -10.56 -1.17
N ASN A 113 -9.59 -11.37 -1.62
CA ASN A 113 -8.51 -11.90 -0.78
C ASN A 113 -7.48 -10.80 -0.42
N GLY A 114 -7.91 -9.85 0.41
CA GLY A 114 -7.19 -8.65 0.82
C GLY A 114 -7.26 -7.53 -0.23
N ALA A 115 -7.01 -6.30 0.21
CA ALA A 115 -7.02 -5.10 -0.64
C ALA A 115 -6.08 -5.23 -1.86
N LYS A 116 -4.99 -6.02 -1.75
CA LYS A 116 -4.10 -6.29 -2.88
C LYS A 116 -4.84 -6.92 -4.06
N GLN A 117 -5.71 -7.91 -3.82
CA GLN A 117 -6.53 -8.49 -4.89
C GLN A 117 -7.58 -7.49 -5.38
N SER A 118 -8.15 -6.67 -4.49
CA SER A 118 -9.09 -5.61 -4.87
C SER A 118 -8.48 -4.63 -5.89
N VAL A 119 -7.25 -4.12 -5.62
CA VAL A 119 -6.51 -3.28 -6.58
C VAL A 119 -6.25 -4.03 -7.89
N CYS A 120 -5.72 -5.27 -7.80
CA CYS A 120 -5.39 -6.06 -8.98
C CYS A 120 -6.62 -6.32 -9.85
N ASN A 121 -7.74 -6.74 -9.25
CA ASN A 121 -9.00 -6.95 -9.96
C ASN A 121 -9.48 -5.68 -10.67
N THR A 122 -9.38 -4.53 -10.00
CA THR A 122 -9.79 -3.23 -10.55
C THR A 122 -8.94 -2.87 -11.76
N ILE A 123 -7.63 -2.95 -11.65
CA ILE A 123 -6.72 -2.64 -12.76
C ILE A 123 -6.93 -3.62 -13.93
N MET A 124 -6.99 -4.92 -13.66
CA MET A 124 -7.22 -5.95 -14.68
C MET A 124 -8.59 -5.82 -15.37
N ALA A 125 -9.62 -5.30 -14.67
CA ALA A 125 -10.94 -5.09 -15.25
C ALA A 125 -11.06 -3.80 -16.08
N LEU A 126 -10.20 -2.80 -15.86
CA LEU A 126 -10.29 -1.47 -16.45
C LEU A 126 -9.25 -1.20 -17.54
N VAL A 127 -8.08 -1.82 -17.47
CA VAL A 127 -6.89 -1.47 -18.26
C VAL A 127 -6.71 -2.47 -19.40
N ASN A 128 -6.52 -1.96 -20.61
CA ASN A 128 -6.14 -2.73 -21.80
C ASN A 128 -4.66 -2.50 -22.12
N ALA A 129 -4.13 -3.32 -23.02
CA ALA A 129 -2.80 -3.11 -23.59
C ALA A 129 -2.71 -1.71 -24.25
N GLY A 130 -1.73 -0.92 -23.82
CA GLY A 130 -1.50 0.43 -24.31
C GLY A 130 -2.22 1.54 -23.53
N ASP A 131 -3.14 1.21 -22.62
CA ASP A 131 -3.68 2.18 -21.67
C ASP A 131 -2.62 2.63 -20.66
N GLU A 132 -2.72 3.87 -20.22
CA GLU A 132 -1.84 4.47 -19.23
C GLU A 132 -2.54 4.56 -17.86
N VAL A 133 -1.77 4.28 -16.80
CA VAL A 133 -2.22 4.42 -15.43
C VAL A 133 -1.27 5.35 -14.69
N ILE A 134 -1.79 6.49 -14.23
CA ILE A 134 -1.02 7.47 -13.45
C ILE A 134 -0.83 6.93 -12.03
N ILE A 135 0.42 6.95 -11.57
CA ILE A 135 0.82 6.53 -10.25
C ILE A 135 1.68 7.63 -9.63
N PRO A 136 1.17 8.42 -8.67
CA PRO A 136 1.99 9.33 -7.89
C PRO A 136 3.14 8.59 -7.21
N ALA A 137 4.35 9.09 -7.36
CA ALA A 137 5.54 8.57 -6.68
C ALA A 137 5.93 9.52 -5.54
N PRO A 138 6.27 8.99 -4.35
CA PRO A 138 6.47 7.58 -3.98
C PRO A 138 5.17 6.77 -3.92
N TYR A 139 5.23 5.49 -4.29
CA TYR A 139 4.08 4.59 -4.40
C TYR A 139 4.33 3.24 -3.74
N TRP A 140 3.26 2.50 -3.43
CA TRP A 140 3.40 1.11 -3.00
C TRP A 140 3.94 0.24 -4.15
N VAL A 141 4.99 -0.52 -3.85
CA VAL A 141 5.77 -1.32 -4.80
C VAL A 141 4.96 -2.22 -5.75
N SER A 142 3.73 -2.57 -5.39
CA SER A 142 2.89 -3.47 -6.18
C SER A 142 2.07 -2.77 -7.26
N TYR A 143 1.84 -1.45 -7.19
CA TYR A 143 1.01 -0.77 -8.19
C TYR A 143 1.56 -0.87 -9.61
N PRO A 144 2.84 -0.54 -9.87
CA PRO A 144 3.39 -0.69 -11.21
C PRO A 144 3.30 -2.12 -11.74
N GLN A 145 3.52 -3.11 -10.87
CA GLN A 145 3.49 -4.52 -11.24
C GLN A 145 2.08 -4.98 -11.65
N MET A 146 1.04 -4.45 -10.99
CA MET A 146 -0.36 -4.73 -11.36
C MET A 146 -0.74 -4.10 -12.70
N VAL A 147 -0.25 -2.89 -12.98
CA VAL A 147 -0.44 -2.24 -14.28
C VAL A 147 0.25 -3.03 -15.39
N LEU A 148 1.49 -3.44 -15.18
CA LEU A 148 2.24 -4.29 -16.13
C LEU A 148 1.58 -5.66 -16.34
N LEU A 149 1.01 -6.25 -15.28
CA LEU A 149 0.26 -7.51 -15.38
C LEU A 149 -0.99 -7.37 -16.25
N ALA A 150 -1.65 -6.21 -16.20
CA ALA A 150 -2.78 -5.87 -17.07
C ALA A 150 -2.35 -5.40 -18.47
N GLU A 151 -1.06 -5.44 -18.80
CA GLU A 151 -0.46 -4.99 -20.06
C GLU A 151 -0.58 -3.47 -20.32
N GLY A 152 -0.93 -2.70 -19.27
CA GLY A 152 -0.93 -1.24 -19.27
C GLY A 152 0.47 -0.65 -19.06
N THR A 153 0.56 0.66 -19.20
CA THR A 153 1.78 1.45 -19.01
C THR A 153 1.66 2.28 -17.74
N PRO A 154 2.50 2.06 -16.70
CA PRO A 154 2.54 2.95 -15.55
C PRO A 154 3.17 4.29 -15.92
N VAL A 155 2.50 5.40 -15.57
CA VAL A 155 2.99 6.77 -15.74
C VAL A 155 3.24 7.35 -14.36
N PHE A 156 4.51 7.59 -14.03
CA PHE A 156 4.89 8.09 -12.72
C PHE A 156 4.86 9.61 -12.67
N VAL A 157 4.29 10.14 -11.59
CA VAL A 157 4.28 11.57 -11.28
C VAL A 157 5.03 11.76 -9.97
N GLU A 158 6.23 12.30 -10.05
CA GLU A 158 7.09 12.48 -8.89
C GLU A 158 6.58 13.60 -7.98
N ALA A 159 6.55 13.32 -6.68
CA ALA A 159 6.31 14.29 -5.62
C ALA A 159 7.46 14.23 -4.60
N THR A 160 8.01 15.39 -4.25
CA THR A 160 9.18 15.49 -3.40
C THR A 160 8.81 15.62 -1.92
N ILE A 161 9.82 15.55 -1.03
CA ILE A 161 9.61 15.72 0.41
C ILE A 161 9.11 17.13 0.74
N GLU A 162 9.53 18.16 -0.02
CA GLU A 162 9.09 19.56 0.13
C GLU A 162 7.59 19.73 -0.23
N GLN A 163 7.03 18.80 -1.03
CA GLN A 163 5.61 18.72 -1.37
C GLN A 163 4.83 17.78 -0.43
N ASP A 164 5.46 17.35 0.67
CA ASP A 164 4.90 16.28 1.54
C ASP A 164 4.54 15.02 0.73
N PHE A 165 5.31 14.73 -0.32
CA PHE A 165 5.11 13.61 -1.24
C PHE A 165 3.70 13.54 -1.86
N LYS A 166 3.05 14.69 -2.04
CA LYS A 166 1.72 14.83 -2.66
C LYS A 166 1.84 15.54 -4.01
N ILE A 167 1.21 14.97 -5.05
CA ILE A 167 1.19 15.62 -6.37
C ILE A 167 0.25 16.84 -6.37
N THR A 168 0.61 17.84 -7.15
CA THR A 168 -0.21 19.03 -7.38
C THR A 168 -1.21 18.81 -8.53
N PRO A 169 -2.29 19.64 -8.60
CA PRO A 169 -3.19 19.63 -9.75
C PRO A 169 -2.49 19.85 -11.10
N ALA A 170 -1.49 20.72 -11.13
CA ALA A 170 -0.72 20.98 -12.35
C ALA A 170 0.10 19.77 -12.82
N GLN A 171 0.72 19.04 -11.88
CA GLN A 171 1.44 17.80 -12.18
C GLN A 171 0.49 16.71 -12.68
N LEU A 172 -0.70 16.58 -12.05
CA LEU A 172 -1.71 15.65 -12.52
C LEU A 172 -2.17 15.99 -13.94
N GLU A 173 -2.51 17.25 -14.20
CA GLU A 173 -3.00 17.69 -15.51
C GLU A 173 -1.96 17.46 -16.61
N ALA A 174 -0.68 17.73 -16.32
CA ALA A 174 0.42 17.50 -17.26
C ALA A 174 0.68 16.02 -17.58
N ALA A 175 0.30 15.12 -16.68
CA ALA A 175 0.49 13.67 -16.85
C ALA A 175 -0.65 12.99 -17.62
N ILE A 176 -1.82 13.63 -17.73
CA ILE A 176 -2.98 13.05 -18.41
C ILE A 176 -2.82 13.14 -19.92
N THR A 177 -3.00 12.01 -20.60
CA THR A 177 -3.01 11.88 -22.05
C THR A 177 -4.33 11.26 -22.52
N PRO A 178 -4.61 11.22 -23.85
CA PRO A 178 -5.75 10.48 -24.37
C PRO A 178 -5.76 8.97 -24.04
N LYS A 179 -4.63 8.39 -23.64
CA LYS A 179 -4.47 7.00 -23.23
C LYS A 179 -4.68 6.78 -21.74
N THR A 180 -4.75 7.84 -20.95
CA THR A 180 -4.90 7.73 -19.51
C THR A 180 -6.23 7.10 -19.14
N ARG A 181 -6.19 5.94 -18.52
CA ARG A 181 -7.36 5.17 -18.11
C ARG A 181 -7.68 5.30 -16.64
N ALA A 182 -6.66 5.36 -15.79
CA ALA A 182 -6.85 5.43 -14.34
C ALA A 182 -5.76 6.26 -13.65
N LEU A 183 -6.11 6.78 -12.48
CA LEU A 183 -5.21 7.32 -11.45
C LEU A 183 -5.29 6.41 -10.22
N ILE A 184 -4.17 5.90 -9.73
CA ILE A 184 -4.10 5.22 -8.42
C ILE A 184 -3.70 6.24 -7.38
N LEU A 185 -4.53 6.46 -6.37
CA LEU A 185 -4.28 7.40 -5.28
C LEU A 185 -4.33 6.65 -3.95
N CYS A 186 -3.24 6.72 -3.16
CA CYS A 186 -3.16 6.10 -1.83
C CYS A 186 -3.11 7.17 -0.75
N SER A 187 -4.12 7.19 0.14
CA SER A 187 -4.18 8.12 1.26
C SER A 187 -4.95 7.50 2.42
N PRO A 188 -4.32 7.41 3.61
CA PRO A 188 -2.91 7.67 3.94
C PRO A 188 -1.94 6.79 3.15
N SER A 189 -0.76 7.32 2.82
CA SER A 189 0.16 6.73 1.85
C SER A 189 1.11 5.69 2.45
N ASN A 190 1.35 4.64 1.71
CA ASN A 190 2.54 3.79 1.80
C ASN A 190 3.41 4.08 0.57
N PRO A 191 4.64 4.65 0.73
CA PRO A 191 5.53 4.53 1.89
C PRO A 191 5.62 5.76 2.80
N THR A 192 4.99 6.88 2.50
CA THR A 192 5.34 8.20 3.07
C THR A 192 4.60 8.58 4.35
N GLY A 193 3.45 7.97 4.58
CA GLY A 193 2.53 8.40 5.65
C GLY A 193 1.80 9.71 5.36
N SER A 194 1.97 10.29 4.18
CA SER A 194 1.30 11.53 3.79
C SER A 194 -0.21 11.32 3.63
N VAL A 195 -1.00 12.34 3.97
CA VAL A 195 -2.45 12.32 3.89
C VAL A 195 -2.93 13.47 3.05
N TYR A 196 -3.75 13.20 2.04
CA TYR A 196 -4.42 14.25 1.28
C TYR A 196 -5.59 14.80 2.09
N SER A 197 -5.59 16.11 2.29
CA SER A 197 -6.73 16.84 2.84
C SER A 197 -7.90 16.89 1.86
N LYS A 198 -9.11 17.16 2.35
CA LYS A 198 -10.30 17.32 1.49
C LYS A 198 -10.10 18.41 0.43
N ALA A 199 -9.43 19.52 0.77
CA ALA A 199 -9.15 20.61 -0.15
C ALA A 199 -8.17 20.19 -1.27
N GLU A 200 -7.13 19.43 -0.94
CA GLU A 200 -6.19 18.90 -1.93
C GLU A 200 -6.87 17.89 -2.86
N LEU A 201 -7.72 16.99 -2.31
CA LEU A 201 -8.51 16.07 -3.13
C LEU A 201 -9.48 16.83 -4.05
N GLU A 202 -10.12 17.89 -3.56
CA GLU A 202 -11.00 18.74 -4.37
C GLU A 202 -10.25 19.41 -5.53
N ALA A 203 -9.04 19.88 -5.28
CA ALA A 203 -8.20 20.47 -6.32
C ALA A 203 -7.81 19.43 -7.40
N LEU A 204 -7.47 18.19 -7.02
CA LEU A 204 -7.24 17.09 -7.97
C LEU A 204 -8.53 16.71 -8.72
N LYS A 205 -9.65 16.63 -8.02
CA LYS A 205 -10.97 16.38 -8.61
C LYS A 205 -11.30 17.39 -9.72
N ASN A 206 -11.04 18.67 -9.49
CA ASN A 206 -11.33 19.72 -10.47
C ASN A 206 -10.52 19.54 -11.76
N VAL A 207 -9.33 18.98 -11.72
CA VAL A 207 -8.59 18.53 -12.91
C VAL A 207 -9.31 17.36 -13.56
N LEU A 208 -9.63 16.32 -12.79
CA LEU A 208 -10.24 15.08 -13.30
C LEU A 208 -11.61 15.29 -13.94
N LEU A 209 -12.35 16.34 -13.56
CA LEU A 209 -13.63 16.69 -14.19
C LEU A 209 -13.48 17.06 -15.68
N LYS A 210 -12.30 17.55 -16.08
CA LYS A 210 -11.99 17.84 -17.49
C LYS A 210 -11.74 16.57 -18.32
N TYR A 211 -11.49 15.42 -17.64
CA TYR A 211 -11.09 14.15 -18.24
C TYR A 211 -12.04 13.02 -17.82
N PRO A 212 -13.25 12.94 -18.39
CA PRO A 212 -14.32 12.05 -17.88
C PRO A 212 -14.03 10.55 -18.00
N ASN A 213 -13.04 10.16 -18.78
CA ASN A 213 -12.66 8.75 -18.98
C ASN A 213 -11.68 8.21 -17.92
N VAL A 214 -11.10 9.10 -17.10
CA VAL A 214 -10.14 8.70 -16.06
C VAL A 214 -10.88 8.22 -14.82
N ILE A 215 -10.60 6.98 -14.41
CA ILE A 215 -11.14 6.35 -13.20
C ILE A 215 -10.16 6.57 -12.05
N VAL A 216 -10.65 6.91 -10.86
CA VAL A 216 -9.82 7.00 -9.65
C VAL A 216 -9.90 5.70 -8.88
N VAL A 217 -8.74 5.06 -8.67
CA VAL A 217 -8.57 3.92 -7.78
C VAL A 217 -8.01 4.45 -6.47
N ALA A 218 -8.89 4.67 -5.48
CA ALA A 218 -8.57 5.25 -4.20
C ALA A 218 -8.26 4.13 -3.20
N ASP A 219 -6.96 3.90 -2.94
CA ASP A 219 -6.51 2.93 -1.93
C ASP A 219 -6.51 3.60 -0.56
N GLU A 220 -7.52 3.28 0.23
CA GLU A 220 -7.82 3.87 1.54
C GLU A 220 -7.59 2.86 2.69
N ILE A 221 -6.75 1.83 2.45
CA ILE A 221 -6.53 0.73 3.41
C ILE A 221 -5.99 1.22 4.78
N TYR A 222 -5.42 2.41 4.84
CA TYR A 222 -4.90 3.04 6.06
C TYR A 222 -5.83 4.09 6.66
N GLU A 223 -7.09 4.24 6.22
CA GLU A 223 -7.99 5.32 6.63
C GLU A 223 -8.11 5.49 8.16
N HIS A 224 -8.11 4.38 8.91
CA HIS A 224 -8.21 4.41 10.38
C HIS A 224 -6.87 4.71 11.07
N ILE A 225 -5.75 4.65 10.36
CA ILE A 225 -4.43 5.01 10.87
C ILE A 225 -4.11 6.41 10.32
N ASN A 226 -4.90 7.37 10.79
CA ASN A 226 -4.85 8.77 10.41
C ASN A 226 -4.70 9.62 11.68
N TYR A 227 -3.74 10.53 11.69
CA TYR A 227 -3.39 11.34 12.86
C TYR A 227 -3.85 12.80 12.73
N VAL A 228 -4.46 13.19 11.61
CA VAL A 228 -4.81 14.58 11.31
C VAL A 228 -6.30 14.85 11.16
N GLY A 229 -7.13 14.01 11.77
CA GLY A 229 -8.58 14.20 11.82
C GLY A 229 -9.36 13.22 10.95
N GLU A 230 -10.49 13.66 10.40
CA GLU A 230 -11.34 12.79 9.59
C GLU A 230 -10.70 12.41 8.26
N HIS A 231 -10.90 11.17 7.86
CA HIS A 231 -10.43 10.68 6.56
C HIS A 231 -11.22 11.37 5.42
N ALA A 232 -10.49 11.93 4.46
CA ALA A 232 -11.07 12.47 3.25
C ALA A 232 -10.98 11.44 2.12
N SER A 233 -12.10 11.19 1.45
CA SER A 233 -12.18 10.28 0.29
C SER A 233 -12.57 11.03 -0.97
N MET A 234 -11.98 10.62 -2.11
CA MET A 234 -12.40 11.12 -3.42
C MET A 234 -13.87 10.79 -3.72
N ALA A 235 -14.41 9.74 -3.15
CA ALA A 235 -15.82 9.35 -3.31
C ALA A 235 -16.82 10.26 -2.58
N GLN A 236 -16.34 11.14 -1.69
CA GLN A 236 -17.19 12.14 -1.01
C GLN A 236 -17.61 13.31 -1.92
N PHE A 237 -17.05 13.41 -3.12
CA PHE A 237 -17.43 14.40 -4.12
C PHE A 237 -18.46 13.81 -5.09
N PRO A 238 -19.75 14.24 -5.06
CA PRO A 238 -20.82 13.62 -5.84
C PRO A 238 -20.60 13.67 -7.35
N ASP A 239 -19.92 14.71 -7.82
CA ASP A 239 -19.65 14.98 -9.25
C ASP A 239 -18.59 14.03 -9.86
N ILE A 240 -17.84 13.28 -9.04
CA ILE A 240 -16.87 12.29 -9.52
C ILE A 240 -17.13 10.87 -8.97
N LYS A 241 -18.03 10.70 -8.00
CA LYS A 241 -18.26 9.42 -7.30
C LYS A 241 -18.46 8.23 -8.25
N GLU A 242 -19.17 8.43 -9.37
CA GLU A 242 -19.42 7.39 -10.38
C GLU A 242 -18.16 6.95 -11.16
N ARG A 243 -17.01 7.51 -10.82
CA ARG A 243 -15.69 7.19 -11.39
C ARG A 243 -14.66 6.89 -10.33
N VAL A 244 -15.09 6.66 -9.08
CA VAL A 244 -14.19 6.32 -7.96
C VAL A 244 -14.40 4.87 -7.56
N VAL A 245 -13.28 4.16 -7.40
CA VAL A 245 -13.23 2.82 -6.82
C VAL A 245 -12.49 2.93 -5.50
N ILE A 246 -13.20 2.82 -4.39
CA ILE A 246 -12.60 2.71 -3.07
C ILE A 246 -12.03 1.31 -2.90
N ILE A 247 -10.77 1.22 -2.49
CA ILE A 247 -10.11 -0.01 -2.08
C ILE A 247 -9.89 0.07 -0.56
N ASN A 248 -10.38 -0.94 0.16
CA ASN A 248 -10.19 -0.97 1.60
C ASN A 248 -10.23 -2.43 2.14
N GLY A 249 -10.20 -2.62 3.46
CA GLY A 249 -10.26 -3.93 4.09
C GLY A 249 -9.86 -3.93 5.55
N VAL A 250 -9.76 -5.11 6.12
CA VAL A 250 -9.51 -5.30 7.57
C VAL A 250 -8.03 -5.41 7.94
N SER A 251 -7.14 -5.47 6.94
CA SER A 251 -5.74 -5.85 7.17
C SER A 251 -4.99 -4.94 8.14
N LYS A 252 -5.24 -3.63 8.10
CA LYS A 252 -4.44 -2.64 8.83
C LYS A 252 -5.13 -2.16 10.10
N ALA A 253 -6.37 -1.71 10.01
CA ALA A 253 -7.13 -1.21 11.14
C ALA A 253 -7.36 -2.27 12.23
N TYR A 254 -7.49 -3.53 11.86
CA TYR A 254 -7.84 -4.62 12.77
C TYR A 254 -6.72 -5.65 12.99
N ALA A 255 -5.49 -5.35 12.56
CA ALA A 255 -4.36 -6.29 12.62
C ALA A 255 -4.70 -7.67 12.03
N MET A 256 -5.27 -7.68 10.82
CA MET A 256 -5.78 -8.87 10.14
C MET A 256 -5.09 -9.13 8.80
N THR A 257 -3.81 -8.88 8.69
CA THR A 257 -3.07 -9.04 7.41
C THR A 257 -3.13 -10.48 6.88
N GLY A 258 -3.00 -11.47 7.76
CA GLY A 258 -3.05 -12.90 7.44
C GLY A 258 -4.45 -13.44 7.12
N TRP A 259 -5.52 -12.75 7.50
CA TRP A 259 -6.90 -13.18 7.25
C TRP A 259 -7.36 -12.97 5.81
N ARG A 260 -6.70 -12.12 5.06
CA ARG A 260 -6.91 -11.89 3.64
C ARG A 260 -8.32 -11.43 3.26
N ILE A 261 -8.85 -10.40 3.89
CA ILE A 261 -10.11 -9.76 3.49
C ILE A 261 -9.88 -8.29 3.15
N GLY A 262 -10.27 -7.92 1.95
CA GLY A 262 -10.40 -6.56 1.45
C GLY A 262 -11.67 -6.43 0.62
N PHE A 263 -11.97 -5.24 0.17
CA PHE A 263 -13.13 -4.99 -0.67
C PHE A 263 -12.91 -3.82 -1.62
N ILE A 264 -13.73 -3.75 -2.66
CA ILE A 264 -14.00 -2.53 -3.41
C ILE A 264 -15.40 -2.04 -3.09
N ALA A 265 -15.57 -0.70 -3.06
CA ALA A 265 -16.85 -0.03 -3.19
C ALA A 265 -16.79 0.86 -4.43
N ALA A 266 -17.66 0.59 -5.41
CA ALA A 266 -17.55 1.18 -6.74
C ALA A 266 -18.90 1.15 -7.48
N PRO A 267 -19.06 1.87 -8.60
CA PRO A 267 -20.22 1.75 -9.48
C PRO A 267 -20.46 0.29 -9.93
N ASP A 268 -21.73 -0.08 -10.08
CA ASP A 268 -22.15 -1.46 -10.38
C ASP A 268 -21.44 -2.08 -11.59
N TRP A 269 -21.15 -1.31 -12.63
CA TRP A 269 -20.50 -1.82 -13.84
C TRP A 269 -19.04 -2.25 -13.57
N ILE A 270 -18.32 -1.54 -12.68
CA ILE A 270 -16.95 -1.92 -12.27
C ILE A 270 -17.01 -3.16 -11.37
N VAL A 271 -17.93 -3.16 -10.39
CA VAL A 271 -18.12 -4.31 -9.50
C VAL A 271 -18.45 -5.57 -10.29
N LYS A 272 -19.35 -5.48 -11.30
CA LYS A 272 -19.67 -6.60 -12.19
C LYS A 272 -18.46 -7.10 -12.97
N GLY A 273 -17.62 -6.18 -13.48
CA GLY A 273 -16.36 -6.53 -14.16
C GLY A 273 -15.38 -7.26 -13.24
N CYS A 274 -15.13 -6.70 -12.07
CA CYS A 274 -14.26 -7.31 -11.06
C CYS A 274 -14.80 -8.65 -10.56
N ASN A 275 -16.10 -8.78 -10.34
CA ASN A 275 -16.75 -10.03 -9.93
C ASN A 275 -16.61 -11.13 -11.00
N LYS A 276 -16.76 -10.78 -12.29
CA LYS A 276 -16.54 -11.70 -13.40
C LYS A 276 -15.10 -12.22 -13.41
N LEU A 277 -14.11 -11.33 -13.25
CA LEU A 277 -12.69 -11.69 -13.18
C LEU A 277 -12.40 -12.58 -11.97
N GLN A 278 -12.83 -12.16 -10.77
CA GLN A 278 -12.60 -12.89 -9.52
C GLN A 278 -13.22 -14.29 -9.57
N GLY A 279 -14.40 -14.44 -10.17
CA GLY A 279 -15.08 -15.74 -10.36
C GLY A 279 -14.27 -16.73 -11.20
N GLN A 280 -13.42 -16.26 -12.13
CA GLN A 280 -12.53 -17.11 -12.93
C GLN A 280 -11.16 -17.33 -12.30
N TYR A 281 -10.80 -16.54 -11.28
CA TYR A 281 -9.44 -16.51 -10.72
C TYR A 281 -9.35 -17.22 -9.37
N THR A 282 -10.15 -16.80 -8.39
CA THR A 282 -10.06 -17.29 -7.01
C THR A 282 -11.39 -17.70 -6.40
N SER A 283 -12.53 -17.39 -7.03
CA SER A 283 -13.85 -17.42 -6.41
C SER A 283 -13.96 -16.47 -5.21
N GLY A 284 -14.87 -16.73 -4.27
CA GLY A 284 -15.05 -15.90 -3.07
C GLY A 284 -13.90 -16.05 -2.07
N PRO A 285 -13.69 -15.06 -1.17
CA PRO A 285 -12.73 -15.18 -0.08
C PRO A 285 -13.10 -16.28 0.92
N CYS A 286 -12.14 -16.64 1.77
CA CYS A 286 -12.35 -17.65 2.84
C CYS A 286 -13.57 -17.31 3.71
N SER A 287 -14.48 -18.27 3.85
CA SER A 287 -15.76 -18.11 4.57
C SER A 287 -15.56 -17.71 6.03
N VAL A 288 -14.63 -18.35 6.74
CA VAL A 288 -14.30 -18.05 8.14
C VAL A 288 -13.75 -16.64 8.26
N SER A 289 -12.85 -16.24 7.35
CA SER A 289 -12.29 -14.89 7.34
C SER A 289 -13.35 -13.81 7.05
N GLN A 290 -14.36 -14.12 6.23
CA GLN A 290 -15.48 -13.21 5.99
C GLN A 290 -16.32 -12.99 7.25
N LYS A 291 -16.61 -14.04 8.04
CA LYS A 291 -17.35 -13.93 9.32
C LYS A 291 -16.54 -13.14 10.36
N ALA A 292 -15.22 -13.31 10.39
CA ALA A 292 -14.32 -12.49 11.20
C ALA A 292 -14.34 -11.01 10.78
N ALA A 293 -14.29 -10.75 9.47
CA ALA A 293 -14.34 -9.36 8.95
C ALA A 293 -15.70 -8.69 9.18
N GLU A 294 -16.81 -9.44 9.11
CA GLU A 294 -18.14 -8.96 9.49
C GLU A 294 -18.14 -8.48 10.95
N ALA A 295 -17.58 -9.28 11.88
CA ALA A 295 -17.47 -8.91 13.28
C ALA A 295 -16.52 -7.71 13.48
N ALA A 296 -15.48 -7.55 12.66
CA ALA A 296 -14.59 -6.41 12.70
C ALA A 296 -15.32 -5.09 12.37
N PHE A 297 -16.10 -5.07 11.28
CA PHE A 297 -16.83 -3.87 10.87
C PHE A 297 -18.07 -3.59 11.72
N ALA A 298 -18.75 -4.61 12.23
CA ALA A 298 -19.99 -4.44 13.01
C ALA A 298 -19.75 -4.32 14.52
N GLY A 299 -18.57 -4.67 15.00
CA GLY A 299 -18.22 -4.70 16.42
C GLY A 299 -17.78 -3.35 16.98
N ASP A 300 -17.36 -3.38 18.24
CA ASP A 300 -16.78 -2.22 18.92
C ASP A 300 -15.47 -1.77 18.25
N GLN A 301 -15.36 -0.48 17.98
CA GLN A 301 -14.21 0.12 17.30
C GLN A 301 -13.13 0.65 18.27
N GLN A 302 -13.29 0.47 19.58
CA GLN A 302 -12.29 0.95 20.56
C GLN A 302 -10.91 0.35 20.31
N CYS A 303 -10.85 -0.93 19.90
CA CYS A 303 -9.58 -1.56 19.57
C CYS A 303 -8.83 -0.90 18.40
N VAL A 304 -9.56 -0.30 17.45
CA VAL A 304 -8.97 0.45 16.32
C VAL A 304 -8.38 1.76 16.83
N GLU A 305 -9.12 2.47 17.69
CA GLU A 305 -8.64 3.71 18.29
C GLU A 305 -7.42 3.49 19.19
N ASP A 306 -7.41 2.43 20.00
CA ASP A 306 -6.26 2.08 20.84
C ASP A 306 -5.00 1.82 20.00
N MET A 307 -5.11 1.09 18.88
CA MET A 307 -4.00 0.87 17.94
C MET A 307 -3.58 2.16 17.25
N ARG A 308 -4.53 3.02 16.84
CA ARG A 308 -4.24 4.31 16.22
C ARG A 308 -3.41 5.19 17.17
N GLN A 309 -3.81 5.30 18.43
CA GLN A 309 -3.09 6.07 19.45
C GLN A 309 -1.68 5.52 19.69
N ALA A 310 -1.53 4.20 19.70
CA ALA A 310 -0.21 3.58 19.84
C ALA A 310 0.69 3.90 18.63
N PHE A 311 0.15 3.84 17.41
CA PHE A 311 0.90 4.22 16.21
C PHE A 311 1.25 5.72 16.19
N GLU A 312 0.36 6.60 16.63
CA GLU A 312 0.64 8.04 16.73
C GLU A 312 1.78 8.33 17.72
N ARG A 313 1.77 7.68 18.88
CA ARG A 313 2.87 7.77 19.85
C ARG A 313 4.20 7.31 19.24
N ARG A 314 4.19 6.16 18.56
CA ARG A 314 5.37 5.60 17.89
C ARG A 314 5.86 6.49 16.74
N LYS A 315 4.94 7.10 15.98
CA LYS A 315 5.25 8.10 14.97
C LYS A 315 6.03 9.27 15.58
N ASN A 316 5.52 9.82 16.67
CA ASN A 316 6.18 10.94 17.36
C ASN A 316 7.57 10.54 17.88
N LEU A 317 7.72 9.32 18.39
CA LEU A 317 9.00 8.80 18.87
C LEU A 317 10.01 8.65 17.73
N ILE A 318 9.66 7.95 16.65
CA ILE A 318 10.59 7.70 15.54
C ILE A 318 10.98 8.98 14.82
N VAL A 319 10.04 9.90 14.60
CA VAL A 319 10.32 11.21 13.97
C VAL A 319 11.30 12.02 14.80
N LYS A 320 11.10 12.07 16.13
CA LYS A 320 12.04 12.73 17.04
C LYS A 320 13.44 12.15 16.92
N LEU A 321 13.59 10.83 17.01
CA LEU A 321 14.89 10.15 16.95
C LEU A 321 15.54 10.28 15.57
N ALA A 322 14.77 10.21 14.49
CA ALA A 322 15.30 10.37 13.13
C ALA A 322 15.85 11.78 12.86
N LYS A 323 15.20 12.83 13.39
CA LYS A 323 15.68 14.22 13.31
C LYS A 323 17.01 14.46 14.04
N GLU A 324 17.41 13.57 14.95
CA GLU A 324 18.71 13.61 15.62
C GLU A 324 19.85 13.00 14.80
N ILE A 325 19.55 12.40 13.62
CA ILE A 325 20.57 11.78 12.76
C ILE A 325 21.03 12.78 11.72
N PRO A 326 22.27 13.28 11.78
CA PRO A 326 22.79 14.21 10.78
C PRO A 326 22.77 13.58 9.39
N GLY A 327 22.26 14.32 8.39
CA GLY A 327 22.20 13.87 7.01
C GLY A 327 20.89 13.19 6.61
N LEU A 328 19.98 12.92 7.53
CA LEU A 328 18.60 12.56 7.20
C LEU A 328 17.73 13.83 7.13
N GLU A 329 16.96 13.94 6.06
CA GLU A 329 15.85 14.89 5.96
C GLU A 329 14.56 14.15 6.22
N VAL A 330 13.84 14.54 7.28
CA VAL A 330 12.75 13.71 7.86
C VAL A 330 11.42 14.38 7.60
N ASN A 331 10.53 13.69 6.89
CA ASN A 331 9.12 14.07 6.77
C ASN A 331 8.35 13.87 8.10
N ASP A 332 7.16 14.43 8.21
CA ASP A 332 6.24 14.22 9.35
C ASP A 332 5.02 13.43 8.88
N PRO A 333 4.99 12.10 9.04
CA PRO A 333 3.88 11.27 8.61
C PRO A 333 2.56 11.67 9.30
N GLN A 334 1.51 11.81 8.52
CA GLN A 334 0.18 12.17 8.99
C GLN A 334 -0.76 10.98 9.11
N GLY A 335 -0.32 9.81 8.63
CA GLY A 335 -1.06 8.54 8.70
C GLY A 335 -0.20 7.34 8.39
N ALA A 336 -0.82 6.16 8.27
CA ALA A 336 -0.18 4.87 8.16
C ALA A 336 0.82 4.62 9.32
N PHE A 337 1.84 3.78 9.11
CA PHE A 337 2.87 3.51 10.12
C PHE A 337 4.29 3.43 9.49
N TYR A 338 4.56 4.39 8.58
CA TYR A 338 5.84 4.46 7.88
C TYR A 338 6.49 5.83 8.03
N LEU A 339 7.83 5.81 8.18
CA LEU A 339 8.67 6.98 8.00
C LEU A 339 9.47 6.80 6.70
N PHE A 340 9.58 7.88 5.92
CA PHE A 340 10.21 7.87 4.61
C PHE A 340 11.21 9.03 4.44
N PRO A 341 12.33 9.03 5.21
CA PRO A 341 13.29 10.10 5.18
C PRO A 341 14.14 10.07 3.90
N LYS A 342 14.56 11.26 3.47
CA LYS A 342 15.56 11.43 2.41
C LYS A 342 16.94 11.12 2.98
N CYS A 343 17.73 10.36 2.22
CA CYS A 343 19.05 9.85 2.61
C CYS A 343 20.14 10.10 1.58
N SER A 344 19.87 10.89 0.54
CA SER A 344 20.81 11.14 -0.55
C SER A 344 22.13 11.79 -0.11
N SER A 345 22.17 12.43 1.08
CA SER A 345 23.39 12.98 1.67
C SER A 345 24.47 11.93 1.99
N PHE A 346 24.09 10.63 2.03
CA PHE A 346 24.99 9.52 2.24
C PHE A 346 25.51 8.90 0.96
N PHE A 347 25.01 9.31 -0.21
CA PHE A 347 25.45 8.77 -1.50
C PHE A 347 26.86 9.25 -1.81
N GLY A 348 27.70 8.34 -2.30
CA GLY A 348 29.13 8.55 -2.52
C GLY A 348 30.00 8.35 -1.27
N LYS A 349 29.41 8.32 -0.07
CA LYS A 349 30.14 8.02 1.18
C LYS A 349 30.48 6.54 1.31
N LYS A 350 31.47 6.24 2.12
CA LYS A 350 32.00 4.87 2.29
C LYS A 350 32.35 4.54 3.73
N ASP A 351 32.29 3.23 4.05
CA ASP A 351 32.86 2.61 5.26
C ASP A 351 33.80 1.48 4.80
N GLY A 352 35.11 1.69 4.91
CA GLY A 352 36.12 0.83 4.30
C GLY A 352 35.98 0.80 2.78
N ASP A 353 35.86 -0.38 2.22
CA ASP A 353 35.70 -0.58 0.75
C ASP A 353 34.24 -0.51 0.29
N ARG A 354 33.28 -0.40 1.20
CA ARG A 354 31.85 -0.35 0.89
C ARG A 354 31.42 1.09 0.59
N VAL A 355 30.98 1.33 -0.63
CA VAL A 355 30.44 2.63 -1.08
C VAL A 355 28.91 2.57 -1.14
N ILE A 356 28.24 3.61 -0.67
CA ILE A 356 26.78 3.79 -0.75
C ILE A 356 26.46 4.56 -2.03
N ASN A 357 25.96 3.89 -3.06
CA ASN A 357 25.65 4.55 -4.33
C ASN A 357 24.19 4.99 -4.44
N ASN A 358 23.28 4.35 -3.70
CA ASN A 358 21.84 4.57 -3.77
C ASN A 358 21.15 4.12 -2.47
N SER A 359 19.85 4.28 -2.38
CA SER A 359 19.07 3.92 -1.19
C SER A 359 18.99 2.40 -0.94
N THR A 360 19.10 1.58 -1.98
CA THR A 360 19.15 0.13 -1.84
C THR A 360 20.47 -0.31 -1.21
N ASP A 361 21.62 0.26 -1.62
CA ASP A 361 22.91 0.04 -0.98
C ASP A 361 22.87 0.44 0.50
N LEU A 362 22.23 1.59 0.79
CA LEU A 362 22.07 2.07 2.17
C LEU A 362 21.24 1.09 3.01
N ALA A 363 20.09 0.61 2.47
CA ALA A 363 19.24 -0.34 3.18
C ALA A 363 19.97 -1.67 3.46
N MET A 364 20.76 -2.15 2.51
CA MET A 364 21.61 -3.35 2.71
C MET A 364 22.72 -3.10 3.73
N TYR A 365 23.34 -1.91 3.71
CA TYR A 365 24.34 -1.53 4.68
C TYR A 365 23.77 -1.46 6.10
N LEU A 366 22.58 -0.86 6.27
CA LEU A 366 21.88 -0.81 7.56
C LEU A 366 21.52 -2.22 8.07
N LEU A 367 21.14 -3.14 7.16
CA LEU A 367 20.86 -4.52 7.54
C LEU A 367 22.11 -5.28 7.97
N GLU A 368 23.18 -5.23 7.18
CA GLU A 368 24.36 -6.09 7.39
C GLU A 368 25.31 -5.57 8.47
N VAL A 369 25.38 -4.26 8.66
CA VAL A 369 26.28 -3.62 9.65
C VAL A 369 25.52 -3.14 10.87
N GLY A 370 24.34 -2.54 10.66
CA GLY A 370 23.51 -2.01 11.75
C GLY A 370 22.49 -3.01 12.30
N HIS A 371 22.28 -4.13 11.62
CA HIS A 371 21.29 -5.14 11.96
C HIS A 371 19.87 -4.58 12.07
N VAL A 372 19.55 -3.61 11.21
CA VAL A 372 18.21 -3.02 11.06
C VAL A 372 17.73 -3.18 9.61
N ALA A 373 16.66 -3.93 9.41
CA ALA A 373 16.07 -4.10 8.08
C ALA A 373 15.16 -2.91 7.73
N THR A 374 15.45 -2.25 6.61
CA THR A 374 14.69 -1.15 6.03
C THR A 374 14.45 -1.44 4.55
N VAL A 375 13.78 -0.56 3.80
CA VAL A 375 13.58 -0.78 2.34
C VAL A 375 14.03 0.46 1.59
N GLY A 376 14.92 0.29 0.59
CA GLY A 376 15.37 1.38 -0.28
C GLY A 376 14.23 2.03 -1.06
N GLY A 377 14.31 3.33 -1.26
CA GLY A 377 13.29 4.13 -1.93
C GLY A 377 13.18 3.88 -3.42
N ASP A 378 14.22 3.30 -4.05
CA ASP A 378 14.16 2.86 -5.46
C ASP A 378 12.92 2.01 -5.74
N ALA A 379 12.57 1.11 -4.80
CA ALA A 379 11.41 0.23 -4.92
C ALA A 379 10.07 0.97 -4.91
N PHE A 380 10.05 2.18 -4.37
CA PHE A 380 8.86 3.04 -4.25
C PHE A 380 8.87 4.20 -5.26
N GLY A 381 9.81 4.22 -6.20
CA GLY A 381 9.96 5.28 -7.18
C GLY A 381 10.51 6.59 -6.62
N SER A 382 11.23 6.56 -5.49
CA SER A 382 11.89 7.71 -4.88
C SER A 382 13.29 7.31 -4.39
N PRO A 383 14.28 7.26 -5.29
CA PRO A 383 15.61 6.69 -5.02
C PRO A 383 16.41 7.44 -3.95
N GLU A 384 16.04 8.68 -3.65
CA GLU A 384 16.71 9.50 -2.62
C GLU A 384 16.28 9.18 -1.18
N CYS A 385 15.23 8.36 -0.99
CA CYS A 385 14.64 8.06 0.30
C CYS A 385 14.79 6.58 0.68
N PHE A 386 14.41 6.21 1.90
CA PHE A 386 14.21 4.82 2.30
C PHE A 386 13.05 4.72 3.30
N ARG A 387 12.39 3.56 3.34
CA ARG A 387 11.22 3.34 4.20
C ARG A 387 11.59 2.57 5.46
N MET A 388 11.08 3.07 6.59
CA MET A 388 11.04 2.39 7.88
C MET A 388 9.58 2.23 8.33
N SER A 389 9.20 1.02 8.76
CA SER A 389 7.93 0.78 9.44
C SER A 389 8.12 0.95 10.94
N TYR A 390 7.26 1.75 11.59
CA TYR A 390 7.24 1.84 13.05
C TYR A 390 6.13 1.00 13.70
N ALA A 391 5.60 0.02 12.96
CA ALA A 391 4.73 -1.01 13.51
C ALA A 391 5.56 -2.07 14.26
N THR A 392 6.15 -1.66 15.38
CA THR A 392 6.94 -2.47 16.30
C THR A 392 6.94 -1.81 17.69
N SER A 393 7.50 -2.45 18.72
CA SER A 393 7.51 -1.87 20.07
C SER A 393 8.34 -0.59 20.18
N ASP A 394 8.06 0.23 21.19
CA ASP A 394 8.77 1.47 21.45
C ASP A 394 10.27 1.19 21.71
N GLU A 395 10.61 0.09 22.41
CA GLU A 395 11.98 -0.36 22.68
C GLU A 395 12.72 -0.69 21.37
N ASN A 396 12.06 -1.41 20.47
CA ASN A 396 12.63 -1.73 19.15
C ASN A 396 12.86 -0.47 18.32
N ILE A 397 11.96 0.52 18.38
CA ILE A 397 12.14 1.80 17.69
C ILE A 397 13.38 2.53 18.22
N VAL A 398 13.52 2.64 19.56
CA VAL A 398 14.67 3.31 20.19
C VAL A 398 15.97 2.63 19.80
N GLU A 399 16.03 1.31 19.93
CA GLU A 399 17.25 0.55 19.62
C GLU A 399 17.58 0.58 18.12
N ALA A 400 16.60 0.43 17.25
CA ALA A 400 16.80 0.53 15.80
C ALA A 400 17.35 1.91 15.39
N MET A 401 16.77 2.99 15.91
CA MET A 401 17.20 4.35 15.58
C MET A 401 18.61 4.64 16.12
N LYS A 402 18.98 4.09 17.29
CA LYS A 402 20.35 4.13 17.81
C LYS A 402 21.31 3.42 16.86
N ARG A 403 21.02 2.18 16.46
CA ARG A 403 21.86 1.39 15.53
C ARG A 403 21.99 2.09 14.18
N ILE A 404 20.93 2.66 13.64
CA ILE A 404 20.97 3.45 12.39
C ILE A 404 21.90 4.65 12.55
N LYS A 405 21.76 5.43 13.63
CA LYS A 405 22.60 6.60 13.91
C LYS A 405 24.09 6.23 13.99
N GLU A 406 24.43 5.18 14.75
CA GLU A 406 25.80 4.70 14.91
C GLU A 406 26.38 4.16 13.58
N THR A 407 25.57 3.45 12.80
CA THR A 407 25.98 2.88 11.51
C THR A 407 26.22 3.98 10.48
N LEU A 408 25.32 4.96 10.37
CA LEU A 408 25.46 6.07 9.42
C LEU A 408 26.63 7.00 9.80
N ALA A 409 26.96 7.14 11.08
CA ALA A 409 28.12 7.93 11.53
C ALA A 409 29.49 7.35 11.08
N ARG A 410 29.56 6.09 10.66
CA ARG A 410 30.77 5.44 10.12
C ARG A 410 31.05 5.86 8.67
N LEU A 411 30.06 6.33 7.95
CA LEU A 411 30.16 6.73 6.55
C LEU A 411 30.91 8.08 6.41
N LYS A 412 32.01 8.08 5.65
CA LYS A 412 32.87 9.23 5.41
C LYS A 412 32.89 9.65 3.94
#